data_3a6d98c5b35eb983a9975f3e8fe2bc5a
#
_entry.id   3a6d98c5b35eb983a9975f3e8fe2bc5a
#
_cell.length_a   1.000
_cell.length_b   1.000
_cell.length_c   1.000
_cell.angle_alpha   90.00
_cell.angle_beta   90.00
_cell.angle_gamma   90.00
#
_symmetry.space_group_name_H-M   'P 1'
#
loop_
_entity.id
_entity.type
_entity.pdbx_description
1 polymer ?
#
loop_
_entity_poly.entity_id
_entity_poly.type
_entity_poly.pdbx_seq_one_letter_code
_entity_poly.pdbx_strand_id
1 'polypeptide(L)'
;MKRRDLIKASALVGGTAALDINAQAQSKQEHWHQSYAGDRNQPALAPGLPNKDYQPVITPNNVTLPWKIVDGVKIYHMTVEELWHEFAPGLKAKCWGYNGHVHGPTIEAVEGDRLRIYVTNNIDAPTTIHWHGVFLPNGMDGVGGLNQRAIQSGETFKYEWTVRQSGTFMYHSHHDEMTQMAMGLMGMIVFHPRKPTPDYGVDRDFAIMLSEWRLDPGTFRPNPNEMTDFNLLTMNARCYPGTESLVAKLGDRVRIRLGNLSAMDHHPIHLHGHYFKVAATDGGRIAASAQWPETTVLVPVGSTRDIEFIASEPGDWAMHCQMTHHVMNQMGHDFPNVVGMRRGVTDRQIRRLLPGYMAMGESGMGDMGIHIESGHMAVPKNSLPMVGAHGPFDYITMGGMFTILKVREQLKSYADPGWYEHPDGTVAKPASKGQVAKDLGVG
;
A
#
# COMPACT_ATOMS: atom_id res chain seq x y z
N MET A 1 -28.60 43.84 32.97
CA MET A 1 -27.95 42.56 33.38
C MET A 1 -26.52 42.87 33.79
N LYS A 2 -26.13 42.60 35.05
CA LYS A 2 -24.81 42.93 35.55
C LYS A 2 -23.82 41.83 35.10
N ARG A 3 -22.57 42.20 34.78
CA ARG A 3 -21.50 41.29 34.32
C ARG A 3 -21.35 40.01 35.18
N ARG A 4 -21.74 40.04 36.43
CA ARG A 4 -21.74 38.92 37.36
C ARG A 4 -22.79 37.83 37.04
N ASP A 5 -23.93 38.20 36.42
CA ASP A 5 -24.99 37.26 36.08
C ASP A 5 -24.68 36.48 34.82
N LEU A 6 -23.90 37.10 33.90
CA LEU A 6 -23.40 36.44 32.68
C LEU A 6 -22.35 35.36 33.00
N ILE A 7 -21.49 35.60 34.01
CA ILE A 7 -20.44 34.64 34.42
C ILE A 7 -21.07 33.43 35.13
N LYS A 8 -22.18 33.63 35.87
CA LYS A 8 -22.86 32.50 36.50
C LYS A 8 -23.65 31.63 35.51
N ALA A 9 -24.21 32.22 34.47
CA ALA A 9 -24.88 31.46 33.40
C ALA A 9 -23.90 30.66 32.55
N SER A 10 -22.71 31.22 32.26
CA SER A 10 -21.65 30.53 31.51
C SER A 10 -21.03 29.36 32.33
N ALA A 11 -20.96 29.48 33.64
CA ALA A 11 -20.45 28.42 34.52
C ALA A 11 -21.40 27.22 34.63
N LEU A 12 -22.72 27.44 34.52
CA LEU A 12 -23.71 26.34 34.59
C LEU A 12 -23.80 25.54 33.28
N VAL A 13 -23.66 26.23 32.12
CA VAL A 13 -23.67 25.55 30.81
C VAL A 13 -22.34 24.84 30.54
N GLY A 14 -21.23 25.39 31.03
CA GLY A 14 -19.91 24.75 30.91
C GLY A 14 -19.74 23.53 31.82
N GLY A 15 -20.42 23.44 32.95
CA GLY A 15 -20.32 22.36 33.92
C GLY A 15 -20.95 21.06 33.44
N THR A 16 -22.12 21.11 32.82
CA THR A 16 -22.80 19.90 32.30
C THR A 16 -22.12 19.32 31.07
N ALA A 17 -21.69 20.20 30.13
CA ALA A 17 -20.94 19.76 28.95
C ALA A 17 -19.57 19.17 29.30
N ALA A 18 -18.88 19.71 30.32
CA ALA A 18 -17.60 19.17 30.79
C ALA A 18 -17.75 17.84 31.53
N LEU A 19 -18.86 17.64 32.25
CA LEU A 19 -19.18 16.37 32.92
C LEU A 19 -19.53 15.26 31.92
N ASP A 20 -20.28 15.59 30.84
CA ASP A 20 -20.62 14.62 29.77
C ASP A 20 -19.39 14.25 28.93
N ILE A 21 -18.50 15.19 28.64
CA ILE A 21 -17.25 14.94 27.94
C ILE A 21 -16.32 14.06 28.79
N ASN A 22 -16.22 14.31 30.09
CA ASN A 22 -15.44 13.50 31.01
C ASN A 22 -16.04 12.09 31.19
N ALA A 23 -17.37 11.96 31.29
CA ALA A 23 -18.02 10.66 31.38
C ALA A 23 -17.84 9.83 30.09
N GLN A 24 -17.93 10.45 28.91
CA GLN A 24 -17.63 9.79 27.63
C GLN A 24 -16.15 9.47 27.45
N ALA A 25 -15.25 10.32 27.92
CA ALA A 25 -13.81 10.06 27.93
C ALA A 25 -13.45 8.93 28.89
N GLN A 26 -14.05 8.90 30.10
CA GLN A 26 -13.83 7.81 31.04
C GLN A 26 -14.41 6.48 30.56
N SER A 27 -15.59 6.44 29.94
CA SER A 27 -16.15 5.21 29.38
C SER A 27 -15.33 4.67 28.22
N LYS A 28 -14.69 5.54 27.43
CA LYS A 28 -13.72 5.12 26.39
C LYS A 28 -12.37 4.70 26.99
N GLN A 29 -11.90 5.33 28.05
CA GLN A 29 -10.67 4.93 28.75
C GLN A 29 -10.79 3.58 29.45
N GLU A 30 -11.94 3.20 29.97
CA GLU A 30 -12.16 1.89 30.60
C GLU A 30 -11.92 0.72 29.63
N HIS A 31 -12.20 0.86 28.34
CA HIS A 31 -11.89 -0.15 27.33
C HIS A 31 -10.38 -0.34 27.11
N TRP A 32 -9.55 0.68 27.32
CA TRP A 32 -8.09 0.63 27.11
C TRP A 32 -7.34 -0.04 28.25
N HIS A 33 -7.97 -0.22 29.41
CA HIS A 33 -7.34 -0.79 30.61
C HIS A 33 -7.71 -2.26 30.89
N GLN A 34 -8.54 -2.91 30.05
CA GLN A 34 -8.82 -4.32 30.22
C GLN A 34 -7.59 -5.17 29.87
N SER A 35 -7.00 -5.75 30.92
CA SER A 35 -5.90 -6.70 30.77
C SER A 35 -6.34 -7.93 29.96
N TYR A 36 -5.50 -8.44 29.07
CA TYR A 36 -5.67 -9.72 28.40
C TYR A 36 -5.68 -10.94 29.37
N ALA A 37 -5.33 -10.75 30.62
CA ALA A 37 -5.29 -11.82 31.60
C ALA A 37 -6.64 -12.52 31.82
N GLY A 38 -7.76 -11.81 31.62
CA GLY A 38 -9.12 -12.35 31.71
C GLY A 38 -9.62 -13.10 30.46
N ASP A 39 -9.01 -12.89 29.31
CA ASP A 39 -9.51 -13.41 28.01
C ASP A 39 -9.40 -14.94 27.88
N ARG A 40 -8.44 -15.55 28.57
CA ARG A 40 -8.20 -17.00 28.49
C ARG A 40 -9.39 -17.84 28.93
N ASN A 41 -10.27 -17.28 29.78
CA ASN A 41 -11.41 -17.97 30.39
C ASN A 41 -12.76 -17.55 29.78
N GLN A 42 -12.77 -16.60 28.81
CA GLN A 42 -14.00 -16.22 28.13
C GLN A 42 -14.23 -17.10 26.90
N PRO A 43 -15.47 -17.59 26.69
CA PRO A 43 -15.79 -18.28 25.44
C PRO A 43 -15.51 -17.38 24.25
N ALA A 44 -14.90 -17.95 23.19
CA ALA A 44 -14.74 -17.24 21.92
C ALA A 44 -16.13 -16.86 21.36
N LEU A 45 -16.25 -15.65 20.82
CA LEU A 45 -17.43 -15.29 20.05
C LEU A 45 -17.49 -16.12 18.76
N ALA A 46 -18.68 -16.25 18.19
CA ALA A 46 -18.81 -16.86 16.87
C ALA A 46 -17.92 -16.09 15.85
N PRO A 47 -16.99 -16.78 15.15
CA PRO A 47 -16.10 -16.11 14.22
C PRO A 47 -16.85 -15.42 13.09
N GLY A 48 -16.40 -14.21 12.72
CA GLY A 48 -16.96 -13.47 11.59
C GLY A 48 -16.65 -14.15 10.25
N LEU A 49 -17.62 -14.18 9.33
CA LEU A 49 -17.53 -14.86 8.03
C LEU A 49 -17.53 -13.87 6.88
N PRO A 50 -16.71 -14.09 5.82
CA PRO A 50 -16.70 -13.26 4.63
C PRO A 50 -18.04 -13.29 3.90
N ASN A 51 -18.43 -12.18 3.29
CA ASN A 51 -19.70 -11.96 2.59
C ASN A 51 -20.96 -12.09 3.47
N LYS A 52 -20.81 -12.28 4.77
CA LYS A 52 -21.88 -12.32 5.76
C LYS A 52 -21.69 -11.25 6.83
N ASP A 53 -20.57 -11.28 7.50
CA ASP A 53 -20.26 -10.39 8.61
C ASP A 53 -19.32 -9.25 8.17
N TYR A 54 -18.65 -9.39 7.05
CA TYR A 54 -17.81 -8.36 6.43
C TYR A 54 -17.67 -8.57 4.92
N GLN A 55 -17.39 -7.48 4.19
CA GLN A 55 -16.95 -7.51 2.79
C GLN A 55 -15.46 -7.83 2.76
N PRO A 56 -15.01 -8.93 2.09
CA PRO A 56 -13.59 -9.25 1.97
C PRO A 56 -12.82 -8.15 1.26
N VAL A 57 -11.58 -7.90 1.69
CA VAL A 57 -10.69 -7.01 0.97
C VAL A 57 -10.14 -7.67 -0.29
N ILE A 58 -9.81 -6.85 -1.26
CA ILE A 58 -9.12 -7.25 -2.49
C ILE A 58 -7.69 -6.77 -2.37
N THR A 59 -6.75 -7.71 -2.42
CA THR A 59 -5.33 -7.38 -2.42
C THR A 59 -4.80 -7.58 -3.83
N PRO A 60 -4.68 -6.51 -4.65
CA PRO A 60 -4.17 -6.64 -6.02
C PRO A 60 -2.83 -7.38 -6.06
N ASN A 61 -2.65 -8.27 -7.02
CA ASN A 61 -1.47 -9.13 -7.15
C ASN A 61 -1.18 -10.07 -5.96
N ASN A 62 -2.10 -10.23 -5.02
CA ASN A 62 -1.93 -11.06 -3.83
C ASN A 62 -3.25 -11.73 -3.42
N VAL A 63 -3.26 -12.41 -2.28
CA VAL A 63 -4.40 -13.20 -1.78
C VAL A 63 -4.66 -12.91 -0.31
N THR A 64 -5.83 -13.32 0.17
CA THR A 64 -6.14 -13.40 1.61
C THR A 64 -5.64 -14.72 2.18
N LEU A 65 -5.04 -14.69 3.37
CA LEU A 65 -4.57 -15.90 4.07
C LEU A 65 -5.74 -16.82 4.41
N PRO A 66 -5.75 -18.07 3.93
CA PRO A 66 -6.82 -19.01 4.24
C PRO A 66 -6.81 -19.41 5.71
N TRP A 67 -7.99 -19.69 6.25
CA TRP A 67 -8.18 -20.10 7.63
C TRP A 67 -9.26 -21.17 7.76
N LYS A 68 -9.30 -21.82 8.92
CA LYS A 68 -10.37 -22.75 9.31
C LYS A 68 -10.85 -22.46 10.73
N ILE A 69 -12.06 -22.89 11.07
CA ILE A 69 -12.59 -22.78 12.42
C ILE A 69 -12.41 -24.12 13.15
N VAL A 70 -11.82 -24.06 14.33
CA VAL A 70 -11.72 -25.18 15.26
C VAL A 70 -12.12 -24.68 16.65
N ASP A 71 -13.14 -25.25 17.23
CA ASP A 71 -13.67 -24.89 18.58
C ASP A 71 -13.92 -23.38 18.73
N GLY A 72 -14.48 -22.74 17.69
CA GLY A 72 -14.78 -21.31 17.68
C GLY A 72 -13.57 -20.40 17.46
N VAL A 73 -12.38 -20.94 17.22
CA VAL A 73 -11.16 -20.18 16.97
C VAL A 73 -10.82 -20.18 15.47
N LYS A 74 -10.51 -19.01 14.90
CA LYS A 74 -9.94 -18.93 13.56
C LYS A 74 -8.47 -19.36 13.57
N ILE A 75 -8.16 -20.42 12.85
CA ILE A 75 -6.82 -21.00 12.77
C ILE A 75 -6.19 -20.63 11.43
N TYR A 76 -5.07 -19.95 11.49
CA TYR A 76 -4.22 -19.62 10.33
C TYR A 76 -2.91 -20.41 10.42
N HIS A 77 -2.32 -20.65 9.25
CA HIS A 77 -0.97 -21.19 9.16
C HIS A 77 -0.14 -20.39 8.17
N MET A 78 0.94 -19.81 8.64
CA MET A 78 1.90 -19.05 7.85
C MET A 78 3.21 -19.85 7.76
N THR A 79 3.74 -19.98 6.55
CA THR A 79 5.06 -20.56 6.29
C THR A 79 5.98 -19.46 5.79
N VAL A 80 7.11 -19.25 6.46
CA VAL A 80 8.18 -18.36 6.01
C VAL A 80 9.08 -19.17 5.07
N GLU A 81 9.30 -18.67 3.85
CA GLU A 81 10.05 -19.41 2.83
C GLU A 81 10.80 -18.53 1.83
N GLU A 82 11.83 -19.04 1.20
CA GLU A 82 12.49 -18.41 0.05
C GLU A 82 11.76 -18.82 -1.22
N LEU A 83 11.44 -17.86 -2.09
CA LEU A 83 10.72 -18.09 -3.33
C LEU A 83 11.14 -17.14 -4.44
N TRP A 84 10.88 -17.52 -5.69
CA TRP A 84 11.00 -16.62 -6.82
C TRP A 84 9.79 -15.67 -6.86
N HIS A 85 10.08 -14.39 -6.85
CA HIS A 85 9.07 -13.33 -7.03
C HIS A 85 9.33 -12.56 -8.31
N GLU A 86 8.28 -12.22 -9.05
CA GLU A 86 8.33 -11.38 -10.22
C GLU A 86 7.78 -9.99 -9.90
N PHE A 87 8.60 -8.95 -9.97
CA PHE A 87 8.19 -7.56 -9.67
C PHE A 87 7.41 -6.92 -10.83
N ALA A 88 7.76 -7.29 -12.05
CA ALA A 88 7.08 -6.94 -13.30
C ALA A 88 7.49 -7.96 -14.38
N PRO A 89 6.79 -8.04 -15.52
CA PRO A 89 7.13 -8.97 -16.59
C PRO A 89 8.62 -8.87 -16.96
N GLY A 90 9.36 -9.98 -16.76
CA GLY A 90 10.79 -10.07 -17.07
C GLY A 90 11.75 -9.65 -15.97
N LEU A 91 11.26 -9.12 -14.84
CA LEU A 91 12.07 -8.77 -13.67
C LEU A 91 11.70 -9.64 -12.47
N LYS A 92 12.62 -10.51 -12.03
CA LYS A 92 12.37 -11.42 -10.92
C LYS A 92 13.57 -11.59 -10.01
N ALA A 93 13.32 -11.89 -8.74
CA ALA A 93 14.35 -12.17 -7.77
C ALA A 93 13.92 -13.27 -6.79
N LYS A 94 14.90 -13.88 -6.14
CA LYS A 94 14.70 -14.73 -4.97
C LYS A 94 14.50 -13.84 -3.76
N CYS A 95 13.28 -13.85 -3.26
CA CYS A 95 12.84 -13.10 -2.09
C CYS A 95 12.47 -14.06 -0.95
N TRP A 96 12.23 -13.51 0.22
CA TRP A 96 11.57 -14.22 1.30
C TRP A 96 10.12 -13.76 1.40
N GLY A 97 9.23 -14.70 1.70
CA GLY A 97 7.81 -14.41 1.76
C GLY A 97 7.06 -15.35 2.68
N TYR A 98 5.74 -15.25 2.63
CA TYR A 98 4.86 -16.12 3.39
C TYR A 98 3.89 -16.83 2.45
N ASN A 99 3.75 -18.17 2.62
CA ASN A 99 2.78 -18.99 1.88
C ASN A 99 2.86 -18.82 0.36
N GLY A 100 4.06 -18.78 -0.22
CA GLY A 100 4.27 -18.63 -1.66
C GLY A 100 4.11 -17.21 -2.20
N HIS A 101 3.94 -16.20 -1.36
CA HIS A 101 3.69 -14.82 -1.76
C HIS A 101 4.69 -13.83 -1.19
N VAL A 102 5.01 -12.81 -1.97
CA VAL A 102 5.73 -11.59 -1.60
C VAL A 102 4.89 -10.37 -2.08
N HIS A 103 4.41 -9.49 -1.21
CA HIS A 103 4.40 -9.66 0.23
C HIS A 103 3.52 -10.84 0.65
N GLY A 104 3.53 -11.18 1.94
CA GLY A 104 2.68 -12.26 2.44
C GLY A 104 1.18 -11.96 2.28
N PRO A 105 0.31 -13.01 2.35
CA PRO A 105 -1.12 -12.88 2.21
C PRO A 105 -1.75 -11.94 3.24
N THR A 106 -2.80 -11.21 2.87
CA THR A 106 -3.56 -10.36 3.79
C THR A 106 -4.31 -11.21 4.83
N ILE A 107 -4.16 -10.88 6.11
CA ILE A 107 -4.90 -11.51 7.20
C ILE A 107 -6.19 -10.74 7.45
N GLU A 108 -7.34 -11.40 7.42
CA GLU A 108 -8.64 -10.79 7.71
C GLU A 108 -9.33 -11.46 8.89
N ALA A 109 -9.84 -10.65 9.83
CA ALA A 109 -10.66 -11.11 10.93
C ALA A 109 -11.69 -10.04 11.32
N VAL A 110 -12.60 -10.39 12.24
CA VAL A 110 -13.60 -9.48 12.80
C VAL A 110 -13.28 -9.20 14.26
N GLU A 111 -13.49 -7.98 14.72
CA GLU A 111 -13.40 -7.62 16.12
C GLU A 111 -14.17 -8.63 17.01
N GLY A 112 -13.51 -9.14 18.04
CA GLY A 112 -14.02 -10.21 18.90
C GLY A 112 -13.72 -11.63 18.41
N ASP A 113 -13.17 -11.84 17.22
CA ASP A 113 -12.69 -13.15 16.78
C ASP A 113 -11.50 -13.58 17.64
N ARG A 114 -11.45 -14.84 18.02
CA ARG A 114 -10.24 -15.44 18.59
C ARG A 114 -9.40 -16.03 17.48
N LEU A 115 -8.17 -15.52 17.34
CA LEU A 115 -7.23 -15.97 16.34
C LEU A 115 -6.19 -16.88 16.95
N ARG A 116 -5.82 -17.92 16.22
CA ARG A 116 -4.62 -18.74 16.48
C ARG A 116 -3.83 -18.85 15.19
N ILE A 117 -2.62 -18.31 15.20
CA ILE A 117 -1.75 -18.28 14.03
C ILE A 117 -0.53 -19.13 14.33
N TYR A 118 -0.32 -20.15 13.53
CA TYR A 118 0.91 -20.93 13.52
C TYR A 118 1.85 -20.31 12.50
N VAL A 119 3.10 -20.12 12.89
CA VAL A 119 4.16 -19.61 12.01
C VAL A 119 5.29 -20.62 11.96
N THR A 120 5.48 -21.23 10.80
CA THR A 120 6.54 -22.20 10.54
C THR A 120 7.66 -21.53 9.78
N ASN A 121 8.89 -21.65 10.29
CA ASN A 121 10.07 -21.10 9.64
C ASN A 121 10.73 -22.15 8.73
N ASN A 122 10.66 -21.94 7.41
CA ASN A 122 11.30 -22.80 6.39
C ASN A 122 12.50 -22.13 5.71
N ILE A 123 13.01 -20.99 6.22
CA ILE A 123 14.28 -20.41 5.75
C ILE A 123 15.45 -20.84 6.66
N ASP A 124 16.67 -20.78 6.14
CA ASP A 124 17.89 -21.16 6.88
C ASP A 124 18.37 -20.10 7.89
N ALA A 125 17.54 -19.10 8.17
CA ALA A 125 17.82 -18.06 9.15
C ALA A 125 16.74 -18.06 10.25
N PRO A 126 17.10 -17.73 11.52
CA PRO A 126 16.09 -17.50 12.55
C PRO A 126 15.20 -16.33 12.18
N THR A 127 13.91 -16.38 12.56
CA THR A 127 12.95 -15.31 12.29
C THR A 127 12.01 -15.09 13.46
N THR A 128 11.23 -14.02 13.44
CA THR A 128 10.02 -13.82 14.25
C THR A 128 8.96 -13.15 13.41
N ILE A 129 7.78 -12.93 13.95
CA ILE A 129 6.75 -12.13 13.33
C ILE A 129 6.17 -11.16 14.37
N HIS A 130 6.10 -9.90 14.03
CA HIS A 130 5.45 -8.84 14.80
C HIS A 130 4.14 -8.43 14.13
N TRP A 131 3.14 -8.21 14.97
CA TRP A 131 1.77 -7.82 14.56
C TRP A 131 1.62 -6.32 14.76
N HIS A 132 2.11 -5.56 13.81
CA HIS A 132 2.31 -4.11 13.89
C HIS A 132 0.97 -3.37 14.10
N GLY A 133 0.88 -2.64 15.22
CA GLY A 133 -0.29 -1.86 15.60
C GLY A 133 -1.41 -2.68 16.26
N VAL A 134 -1.26 -3.99 16.41
CA VAL A 134 -2.29 -4.87 16.98
C VAL A 134 -2.23 -4.90 18.51
N PHE A 135 -3.39 -4.75 19.16
CA PHE A 135 -3.54 -4.93 20.59
C PHE A 135 -3.62 -6.43 20.91
N LEU A 136 -2.60 -6.92 21.63
CA LEU A 136 -2.43 -8.32 21.98
C LEU A 136 -1.67 -8.49 23.30
N PRO A 137 -1.63 -9.69 23.91
CA PRO A 137 -0.79 -9.95 25.06
C PRO A 137 0.69 -9.75 24.71
N ASN A 138 1.46 -9.07 25.57
CA ASN A 138 2.86 -8.75 25.33
C ASN A 138 3.71 -9.97 24.89
N GLY A 139 3.50 -11.16 25.46
CA GLY A 139 4.18 -12.39 25.05
C GLY A 139 3.80 -12.92 23.66
N MET A 140 2.88 -12.26 22.94
CA MET A 140 2.48 -12.58 21.56
C MET A 140 2.96 -11.51 20.56
N ASP A 141 3.69 -10.48 21.03
CA ASP A 141 4.09 -9.32 20.23
C ASP A 141 5.16 -9.62 19.17
N GLY A 142 5.95 -10.64 19.38
CA GLY A 142 6.83 -11.19 18.35
C GLY A 142 8.21 -10.55 18.25
N VAL A 143 8.58 -9.62 19.16
CA VAL A 143 9.91 -9.02 19.15
C VAL A 143 10.97 -10.02 19.62
N GLY A 144 11.87 -10.38 18.71
CA GLY A 144 12.92 -11.35 18.99
C GLY A 144 13.87 -10.87 20.10
N GLY A 145 14.08 -11.73 21.12
CA GLY A 145 14.93 -11.41 22.27
C GLY A 145 14.25 -10.60 23.37
N LEU A 146 13.09 -9.97 23.10
CA LEU A 146 12.31 -9.21 24.07
C LEU A 146 11.07 -9.98 24.55
N ASN A 147 10.18 -10.33 23.65
CA ASN A 147 8.93 -11.01 23.97
C ASN A 147 9.01 -12.51 23.79
N GLN A 148 9.92 -12.96 22.93
CA GLN A 148 10.15 -14.35 22.61
C GLN A 148 11.57 -14.60 22.11
N ARG A 149 12.00 -15.86 22.08
CA ARG A 149 13.18 -16.27 21.28
C ARG A 149 12.82 -16.32 19.79
N ALA A 150 13.82 -16.23 18.93
CA ALA A 150 13.63 -16.45 17.50
C ALA A 150 13.18 -17.87 17.18
N ILE A 151 12.38 -18.01 16.14
CA ILE A 151 11.89 -19.27 15.56
C ILE A 151 13.03 -19.81 14.70
N GLN A 152 13.63 -20.92 15.09
CA GLN A 152 14.70 -21.55 14.31
C GLN A 152 14.15 -22.21 13.05
N SER A 153 15.02 -22.47 12.08
CA SER A 153 14.68 -23.23 10.86
C SER A 153 13.98 -24.55 11.22
N GLY A 154 12.85 -24.83 10.60
CA GLY A 154 12.01 -26.01 10.84
C GLY A 154 11.08 -25.92 12.05
N GLU A 155 11.17 -24.88 12.90
CA GLU A 155 10.27 -24.72 14.05
C GLU A 155 8.95 -24.05 13.67
N THR A 156 7.93 -24.34 14.48
CA THR A 156 6.61 -23.70 14.39
C THR A 156 6.25 -23.05 15.72
N PHE A 157 5.96 -21.76 15.69
CA PHE A 157 5.43 -21.02 16.86
C PHE A 157 3.94 -20.82 16.75
N LYS A 158 3.28 -20.69 17.90
CA LYS A 158 1.86 -20.43 18.02
C LYS A 158 1.61 -19.08 18.66
N TYR A 159 0.89 -18.20 17.97
CA TYR A 159 0.37 -16.94 18.47
C TYR A 159 -1.14 -17.06 18.65
N GLU A 160 -1.67 -16.54 19.76
CA GLU A 160 -3.12 -16.65 20.04
C GLU A 160 -3.60 -15.44 20.84
N TRP A 161 -4.61 -14.73 20.32
CA TRP A 161 -5.27 -13.62 21.01
C TRP A 161 -6.71 -13.41 20.52
N THR A 162 -7.48 -12.59 21.23
CA THR A 162 -8.79 -12.10 20.77
C THR A 162 -8.62 -10.70 20.17
N VAL A 163 -9.18 -10.48 18.96
CA VAL A 163 -9.15 -9.18 18.27
C VAL A 163 -9.97 -8.16 19.04
N ARG A 164 -9.36 -7.05 19.47
CA ARG A 164 -10.01 -5.99 20.28
C ARG A 164 -10.16 -4.66 19.57
N GLN A 165 -9.83 -4.59 18.30
CA GLN A 165 -9.85 -3.38 17.49
C GLN A 165 -10.21 -3.70 16.06
N SER A 166 -10.70 -2.69 15.34
CA SER A 166 -10.89 -2.74 13.91
C SER A 166 -10.03 -1.68 13.22
N GLY A 167 -9.59 -1.97 11.99
CA GLY A 167 -8.75 -1.07 11.21
C GLY A 167 -7.82 -1.82 10.28
N THR A 168 -6.89 -1.06 9.72
CA THR A 168 -5.84 -1.55 8.83
C THR A 168 -4.52 -1.57 9.56
N PHE A 169 -3.86 -2.72 9.58
CA PHE A 169 -2.61 -2.98 10.27
C PHE A 169 -1.66 -3.75 9.37
N MET A 170 -0.47 -4.08 9.87
CA MET A 170 0.55 -4.77 9.10
C MET A 170 1.18 -5.89 9.95
N TYR A 171 1.93 -6.78 9.32
CA TYR A 171 2.81 -7.71 10.01
C TYR A 171 4.15 -7.77 9.28
N HIS A 172 5.20 -8.01 10.02
CA HIS A 172 6.55 -8.13 9.47
C HIS A 172 7.48 -8.92 10.40
N SER A 173 8.63 -9.34 9.89
CA SER A 173 9.66 -9.92 10.73
C SER A 173 10.19 -8.90 11.73
N HIS A 174 10.50 -9.34 12.96
CA HIS A 174 11.16 -8.52 13.98
C HIS A 174 12.41 -9.22 14.54
N HIS A 175 13.12 -9.91 13.66
CA HIS A 175 14.44 -10.51 13.89
C HIS A 175 15.30 -10.25 12.66
N ASP A 176 16.47 -9.62 12.85
CA ASP A 176 17.27 -9.11 11.72
C ASP A 176 16.40 -8.33 10.72
N GLU A 177 15.68 -7.36 11.26
CA GLU A 177 14.59 -6.68 10.59
C GLU A 177 15.03 -6.02 9.27
N MET A 178 16.20 -5.38 9.28
CA MET A 178 16.79 -4.75 8.10
C MET A 178 16.93 -5.75 6.94
N THR A 179 17.48 -6.94 7.18
CA THR A 179 17.62 -7.97 6.15
C THR A 179 16.27 -8.56 5.78
N GLN A 180 15.47 -8.96 6.76
CA GLN A 180 14.29 -9.77 6.53
C GLN A 180 13.16 -8.99 5.87
N MET A 181 12.98 -7.72 6.22
CA MET A 181 12.02 -6.85 5.52
C MET A 181 12.50 -6.49 4.11
N ALA A 182 13.78 -6.17 3.93
CA ALA A 182 14.34 -5.94 2.60
C ALA A 182 14.25 -7.16 1.68
N MET A 183 14.17 -8.36 2.24
CA MET A 183 13.93 -9.60 1.50
C MET A 183 12.45 -9.89 1.25
N GLY A 184 11.49 -9.15 1.90
CA GLY A 184 10.06 -9.21 1.63
C GLY A 184 9.17 -9.74 2.74
N LEU A 185 9.69 -10.01 3.95
CA LEU A 185 8.91 -10.57 5.06
C LEU A 185 8.00 -9.52 5.73
N MET A 186 6.92 -9.17 5.05
CA MET A 186 5.87 -8.25 5.52
C MET A 186 4.52 -8.57 4.85
N GLY A 187 3.43 -8.01 5.39
CA GLY A 187 2.09 -8.11 4.80
C GLY A 187 1.04 -7.29 5.53
N MET A 188 -0.19 -7.30 5.03
CA MET A 188 -1.32 -6.51 5.53
C MET A 188 -2.18 -7.32 6.51
N ILE A 189 -2.76 -6.61 7.49
CA ILE A 189 -3.83 -7.13 8.37
C ILE A 189 -5.02 -6.19 8.28
N VAL A 190 -6.21 -6.73 8.11
CA VAL A 190 -7.46 -5.99 8.18
C VAL A 190 -8.38 -6.62 9.21
N PHE A 191 -8.69 -5.86 10.25
CA PHE A 191 -9.71 -6.24 11.20
C PHE A 191 -10.99 -5.43 10.97
N HIS A 192 -12.05 -6.14 10.65
CA HIS A 192 -13.38 -5.55 10.41
C HIS A 192 -14.10 -5.29 11.73
N PRO A 193 -14.86 -4.19 11.86
CA PRO A 193 -15.66 -3.95 13.05
C PRO A 193 -16.79 -4.98 13.16
N ARG A 194 -17.04 -5.50 14.37
CA ARG A 194 -18.17 -6.41 14.62
C ARG A 194 -19.52 -5.71 14.49
N LYS A 195 -19.55 -4.43 14.81
CA LYS A 195 -20.73 -3.57 14.69
C LYS A 195 -20.35 -2.36 13.84
N PRO A 196 -20.37 -2.51 12.51
CA PRO A 196 -20.00 -1.41 11.62
C PRO A 196 -20.97 -0.23 11.78
N THR A 197 -20.45 0.98 11.71
CA THR A 197 -21.27 2.19 11.60
C THR A 197 -21.95 2.23 10.22
N PRO A 198 -23.08 2.95 10.05
CA PRO A 198 -23.79 3.01 8.77
C PRO A 198 -22.92 3.53 7.60
N ASP A 199 -21.88 4.31 7.91
CA ASP A 199 -20.94 4.86 6.96
C ASP A 199 -19.70 3.98 6.71
N TYR A 200 -19.65 2.77 7.28
CA TYR A 200 -18.50 1.87 7.13
C TYR A 200 -18.51 1.08 5.81
N GLY A 201 -19.68 0.68 5.32
CA GLY A 201 -19.82 -0.18 4.14
C GLY A 201 -19.27 0.48 2.87
N VAL A 202 -18.61 -0.32 2.04
CA VAL A 202 -18.10 0.07 0.71
C VAL A 202 -18.38 -1.05 -0.29
N ASP A 203 -18.44 -0.72 -1.58
CA ASP A 203 -18.64 -1.69 -2.67
C ASP A 203 -17.32 -2.36 -3.07
N ARG A 204 -16.21 -1.61 -2.97
CA ARG A 204 -14.85 -2.08 -3.28
C ARG A 204 -13.91 -1.69 -2.13
N ASP A 205 -13.20 -2.67 -1.59
CA ASP A 205 -12.25 -2.49 -0.49
C ASP A 205 -10.89 -3.08 -0.91
N PHE A 206 -9.91 -2.22 -1.22
CA PHE A 206 -8.59 -2.63 -1.69
C PHE A 206 -7.55 -2.49 -0.57
N ALA A 207 -6.60 -3.43 -0.50
CA ALA A 207 -5.46 -3.38 0.40
C ALA A 207 -4.15 -3.33 -0.40
N ILE A 208 -3.34 -2.30 -0.18
CA ILE A 208 -2.09 -2.06 -0.90
C ILE A 208 -0.96 -1.77 0.10
N MET A 209 0.06 -2.63 0.07
CA MET A 209 1.31 -2.43 0.79
C MET A 209 2.30 -1.69 -0.11
N LEU A 210 2.82 -0.56 0.39
CA LEU A 210 3.89 0.21 -0.25
C LEU A 210 5.23 -0.26 0.30
N SER A 211 6.20 -0.44 -0.57
CA SER A 211 7.55 -0.86 -0.18
C SER A 211 8.59 -0.49 -1.23
N GLU A 212 9.82 -0.41 -0.80
CA GLU A 212 10.98 -0.08 -1.61
C GLU A 212 12.03 -1.19 -1.53
N TRP A 213 12.75 -1.37 -2.64
CA TRP A 213 13.70 -2.45 -2.81
C TRP A 213 14.96 -1.96 -3.51
N ARG A 214 16.07 -2.59 -3.20
CA ARG A 214 17.26 -2.50 -4.02
C ARG A 214 17.47 -3.82 -4.75
N LEU A 215 17.35 -3.80 -6.07
CA LEU A 215 17.70 -4.92 -6.93
C LEU A 215 18.68 -4.44 -7.99
N ASP A 216 19.95 -4.76 -7.83
CA ASP A 216 20.98 -4.33 -8.76
C ASP A 216 20.77 -4.99 -10.12
N PRO A 217 20.83 -4.22 -11.24
CA PRO A 217 20.62 -4.76 -12.58
C PRO A 217 21.55 -5.95 -12.87
N GLY A 218 20.97 -7.01 -13.42
CA GLY A 218 21.70 -8.26 -13.68
C GLY A 218 21.76 -9.23 -12.51
N THR A 219 21.35 -8.84 -11.29
CA THR A 219 21.25 -9.71 -10.13
C THR A 219 19.87 -10.34 -9.98
N PHE A 220 19.73 -11.30 -9.10
CA PHE A 220 18.48 -12.05 -8.87
C PHE A 220 18.16 -12.17 -7.37
N ARG A 221 18.66 -11.25 -6.55
CA ARG A 221 18.39 -11.18 -5.12
C ARG A 221 18.35 -9.72 -4.67
N PRO A 222 17.36 -9.30 -3.89
CA PRO A 222 17.35 -7.97 -3.28
C PRO A 222 18.60 -7.77 -2.42
N ASN A 223 19.13 -6.55 -2.42
CA ASN A 223 20.29 -6.18 -1.62
C ASN A 223 19.81 -5.60 -0.27
N PRO A 224 19.92 -6.33 0.84
CA PRO A 224 19.46 -5.85 2.15
C PRO A 224 20.41 -4.82 2.80
N ASN A 225 21.59 -4.60 2.20
CA ASN A 225 22.58 -3.65 2.73
C ASN A 225 22.37 -2.23 2.20
N GLU A 226 21.42 -2.03 1.27
CA GLU A 226 21.08 -0.70 0.80
C GLU A 226 20.27 0.06 1.86
N MET A 227 20.65 1.31 2.09
CA MET A 227 20.07 2.14 3.14
C MET A 227 19.40 3.41 2.62
N THR A 228 19.69 3.83 1.38
CA THR A 228 19.26 5.15 0.89
C THR A 228 18.92 5.19 -0.60
N ASP A 229 19.40 4.25 -1.41
CA ASP A 229 19.29 4.27 -2.86
C ASP A 229 18.47 3.08 -3.39
N PHE A 230 17.18 3.07 -3.07
CA PHE A 230 16.26 2.06 -3.55
C PHE A 230 15.87 2.35 -5.00
N ASN A 231 15.79 1.29 -5.81
CA ASN A 231 15.58 1.40 -7.25
C ASN A 231 14.33 0.66 -7.77
N LEU A 232 13.59 0.00 -6.90
CA LEU A 232 12.27 -0.55 -7.20
C LEU A 232 11.28 -0.11 -6.13
N LEU A 233 10.27 0.65 -6.54
CA LEU A 233 9.22 1.19 -5.70
C LEU A 233 7.93 0.45 -6.05
N THR A 234 7.29 -0.18 -5.07
CA THR A 234 6.28 -1.19 -5.36
C THR A 234 4.96 -0.97 -4.62
N MET A 235 3.88 -1.41 -5.25
CA MET A 235 2.56 -1.65 -4.66
C MET A 235 2.32 -3.16 -4.61
N ASN A 236 2.13 -3.74 -3.41
CA ASN A 236 2.04 -5.19 -3.20
C ASN A 236 3.19 -5.97 -3.85
N ALA A 237 4.43 -5.48 -3.64
CA ALA A 237 5.66 -6.03 -4.22
C ALA A 237 5.69 -6.09 -5.76
N ARG A 238 4.87 -5.29 -6.44
CA ARG A 238 4.90 -5.13 -7.89
C ARG A 238 5.20 -3.69 -8.27
N CYS A 239 5.98 -3.50 -9.32
CA CYS A 239 6.15 -2.22 -9.97
C CYS A 239 5.47 -2.24 -11.35
N TYR A 240 4.94 -1.10 -11.79
CA TYR A 240 4.29 -1.02 -13.09
C TYR A 240 5.31 -1.31 -14.23
N PRO A 241 4.95 -2.15 -15.22
CA PRO A 241 3.59 -2.60 -15.58
C PRO A 241 3.14 -3.92 -14.93
N GLY A 242 3.79 -4.38 -13.87
CA GLY A 242 3.38 -5.59 -13.14
C GLY A 242 2.26 -5.38 -12.12
N THR A 243 1.88 -4.13 -11.81
CA THR A 243 0.78 -3.80 -10.90
C THR A 243 -0.57 -4.11 -11.54
N GLU A 244 -1.46 -4.77 -10.80
CA GLU A 244 -2.85 -5.02 -11.21
C GLU A 244 -3.69 -3.74 -11.08
N SER A 245 -4.57 -3.50 -12.08
CA SER A 245 -5.48 -2.35 -12.06
C SER A 245 -6.57 -2.52 -10.99
N LEU A 246 -6.97 -1.41 -10.38
CA LEU A 246 -8.15 -1.35 -9.51
C LEU A 246 -9.40 -1.15 -10.37
N VAL A 247 -10.42 -1.98 -10.21
CA VAL A 247 -11.63 -1.88 -11.03
C VAL A 247 -12.82 -1.53 -10.15
N ALA A 248 -13.55 -0.47 -10.54
CA ALA A 248 -14.76 -0.01 -9.91
C ALA A 248 -15.85 0.29 -10.95
N LYS A 249 -17.10 0.16 -10.56
CA LYS A 249 -18.25 0.61 -11.34
C LYS A 249 -18.52 2.07 -11.00
N LEU A 250 -19.02 2.82 -11.97
CA LEU A 250 -19.50 4.20 -11.73
C LEU A 250 -20.55 4.22 -10.61
N GLY A 251 -20.30 5.04 -9.60
CA GLY A 251 -21.13 5.16 -8.40
C GLY A 251 -20.68 4.26 -7.24
N ASP A 252 -19.77 3.30 -7.45
CA ASP A 252 -19.23 2.48 -6.35
C ASP A 252 -18.58 3.37 -5.29
N ARG A 253 -18.84 3.06 -4.06
CA ARG A 253 -18.06 3.55 -2.93
C ARG A 253 -16.81 2.69 -2.77
N VAL A 254 -15.66 3.30 -2.95
CA VAL A 254 -14.36 2.64 -2.95
C VAL A 254 -13.58 3.01 -1.70
N ARG A 255 -12.97 2.01 -1.05
CA ARG A 255 -11.94 2.18 -0.02
C ARG A 255 -10.63 1.62 -0.55
N ILE A 256 -9.55 2.38 -0.34
CA ILE A 256 -8.20 1.90 -0.54
C ILE A 256 -7.45 2.00 0.79
N ARG A 257 -6.98 0.88 1.28
CA ARG A 257 -6.17 0.75 2.49
C ARG A 257 -4.71 0.73 2.09
N LEU A 258 -3.96 1.72 2.53
CA LEU A 258 -2.56 1.90 2.23
C LEU A 258 -1.74 1.60 3.49
N GLY A 259 -0.82 0.65 3.42
CA GLY A 259 0.19 0.40 4.45
C GLY A 259 1.56 0.72 3.88
N ASN A 260 2.47 1.27 4.68
CA ASN A 260 3.84 1.55 4.26
C ASN A 260 4.84 0.90 5.22
N LEU A 261 5.56 -0.10 4.71
CA LEU A 261 6.70 -0.73 5.38
C LEU A 261 7.99 -0.59 4.53
N SER A 262 8.11 0.52 3.81
CA SER A 262 9.37 0.93 3.19
C SER A 262 10.48 1.08 4.25
N ALA A 263 11.73 0.95 3.85
CA ALA A 263 12.85 1.09 4.77
C ALA A 263 13.04 2.56 5.21
N MET A 264 12.80 3.52 4.31
CA MET A 264 13.05 4.93 4.57
C MET A 264 11.97 5.88 4.08
N ASP A 265 11.35 5.64 2.92
CA ASP A 265 10.58 6.66 2.25
C ASP A 265 9.11 6.69 2.67
N HIS A 266 8.64 7.89 2.98
CA HIS A 266 7.22 8.19 3.07
C HIS A 266 6.66 8.35 1.66
N HIS A 267 5.44 7.85 1.43
CA HIS A 267 4.86 7.89 0.10
C HIS A 267 3.60 8.77 0.06
N PRO A 268 3.66 9.96 -0.59
CA PRO A 268 2.46 10.73 -0.91
C PRO A 268 1.75 10.07 -2.10
N ILE A 269 0.64 9.38 -1.83
CA ILE A 269 -0.14 8.67 -2.86
C ILE A 269 -1.22 9.59 -3.41
N HIS A 270 -1.15 9.84 -4.72
CA HIS A 270 -2.08 10.68 -5.47
C HIS A 270 -3.04 9.83 -6.31
N LEU A 271 -4.30 10.23 -6.34
CA LEU A 271 -5.32 9.64 -7.21
C LEU A 271 -5.87 10.72 -8.15
N HIS A 272 -5.78 10.48 -9.44
CA HIS A 272 -6.31 11.36 -10.47
C HIS A 272 -7.85 11.32 -10.51
N GLY A 273 -8.45 12.42 -10.95
CA GLY A 273 -9.87 12.55 -11.26
C GLY A 273 -10.83 12.49 -10.09
N HIS A 274 -10.38 12.17 -8.89
CA HIS A 274 -11.21 12.04 -7.70
C HIS A 274 -10.57 12.75 -6.51
N TYR A 275 -11.40 13.37 -5.67
CA TYR A 275 -11.01 13.63 -4.30
C TYR A 275 -11.49 12.51 -3.39
N PHE A 276 -10.77 12.23 -2.35
CA PHE A 276 -11.12 11.22 -1.37
C PHE A 276 -11.12 11.81 0.05
N LYS A 277 -11.72 11.10 0.98
CA LYS A 277 -11.61 11.39 2.41
C LYS A 277 -10.58 10.45 3.04
N VAL A 278 -9.72 11.00 3.88
CA VAL A 278 -8.93 10.18 4.80
C VAL A 278 -9.89 9.69 5.88
N ALA A 279 -10.21 8.40 5.83
CA ALA A 279 -11.26 7.78 6.63
C ALA A 279 -10.72 7.04 7.86
N ALA A 280 -9.45 6.60 7.81
CA ALA A 280 -8.77 5.97 8.92
C ALA A 280 -7.26 6.21 8.89
N THR A 281 -6.63 6.05 10.04
CA THR A 281 -5.19 6.02 10.24
C THR A 281 -4.82 4.68 10.88
N ASP A 282 -3.54 4.46 11.14
CA ASP A 282 -3.02 3.33 11.93
C ASP A 282 -3.65 3.20 13.32
N GLY A 283 -4.23 4.27 13.84
CA GLY A 283 -5.02 4.25 15.09
C GLY A 283 -6.47 3.83 14.92
N GLY A 284 -6.91 3.51 13.69
CA GLY A 284 -8.28 3.10 13.36
C GLY A 284 -9.12 4.19 12.68
N ARG A 285 -10.44 3.96 12.59
CA ARG A 285 -11.37 4.81 11.85
C ARG A 285 -11.53 6.19 12.51
N ILE A 286 -11.41 7.22 11.70
CA ILE A 286 -11.70 8.62 12.06
C ILE A 286 -13.21 8.81 12.08
N ALA A 287 -13.73 9.51 13.09
CA ALA A 287 -15.15 9.87 13.14
C ALA A 287 -15.57 10.60 11.86
N ALA A 288 -16.74 10.29 11.31
CA ALA A 288 -17.20 10.82 10.01
C ALA A 288 -17.15 12.35 9.92
N SER A 289 -17.43 13.05 11.04
CA SER A 289 -17.36 14.52 11.13
C SER A 289 -15.93 15.09 11.14
N ALA A 290 -14.92 14.25 11.34
CA ALA A 290 -13.52 14.63 11.41
C ALA A 290 -12.68 14.08 10.23
N GLN A 291 -13.31 13.37 9.30
CA GLN A 291 -12.67 12.98 8.04
C GLN A 291 -12.49 14.20 7.14
N TRP A 292 -11.33 14.32 6.50
CA TRP A 292 -10.99 15.49 5.68
C TRP A 292 -10.69 15.11 4.23
N PRO A 293 -11.00 16.00 3.26
CA PRO A 293 -10.79 15.73 1.85
C PRO A 293 -9.33 15.97 1.45
N GLU A 294 -8.81 15.08 0.59
CA GLU A 294 -7.50 15.20 -0.07
C GLU A 294 -7.57 14.65 -1.50
N THR A 295 -6.54 14.93 -2.29
CA THR A 295 -6.26 14.28 -3.57
C THR A 295 -4.92 13.55 -3.54
N THR A 296 -4.12 13.82 -2.51
CA THR A 296 -2.83 13.19 -2.25
C THR A 296 -2.69 12.96 -0.75
N VAL A 297 -2.55 11.70 -0.31
CA VAL A 297 -2.40 11.35 1.10
C VAL A 297 -0.98 10.92 1.39
N LEU A 298 -0.35 11.51 2.41
CA LEU A 298 0.94 11.03 2.88
C LEU A 298 0.77 9.76 3.72
N VAL A 299 1.46 8.70 3.32
CA VAL A 299 1.55 7.44 4.05
C VAL A 299 2.96 7.33 4.66
N PRO A 300 3.14 7.70 5.94
CA PRO A 300 4.45 7.59 6.60
C PRO A 300 4.91 6.13 6.72
N VAL A 301 6.22 5.93 6.81
CA VAL A 301 6.80 4.62 7.16
C VAL A 301 6.21 4.13 8.50
N GLY A 302 5.89 2.84 8.59
CA GLY A 302 5.29 2.23 9.76
C GLY A 302 3.83 2.60 10.02
N SER A 303 3.15 3.25 9.06
CA SER A 303 1.77 3.72 9.24
C SER A 303 0.83 3.19 8.17
N THR A 304 -0.46 3.27 8.47
CA THR A 304 -1.54 3.00 7.50
C THR A 304 -2.43 4.21 7.29
N ARG A 305 -3.07 4.29 6.13
CA ARG A 305 -4.11 5.27 5.78
C ARG A 305 -5.21 4.56 5.00
N ASP A 306 -6.46 4.74 5.42
CA ASP A 306 -7.60 4.33 4.59
C ASP A 306 -8.20 5.56 3.94
N ILE A 307 -8.33 5.55 2.62
CA ILE A 307 -8.98 6.60 1.84
C ILE A 307 -10.30 6.07 1.27
N GLU A 308 -11.33 6.92 1.26
CA GLU A 308 -12.65 6.59 0.74
C GLU A 308 -13.16 7.65 -0.23
N PHE A 309 -13.73 7.22 -1.35
CA PHE A 309 -14.32 8.08 -2.37
C PHE A 309 -15.49 7.37 -3.09
N ILE A 310 -16.23 8.15 -3.86
CA ILE A 310 -17.18 7.62 -4.84
C ILE A 310 -16.51 7.63 -6.20
N ALA A 311 -16.56 6.52 -6.92
CA ALA A 311 -16.10 6.43 -8.31
C ALA A 311 -17.08 7.21 -9.19
N SER A 312 -16.91 8.53 -9.27
CA SER A 312 -17.88 9.48 -9.85
C SER A 312 -17.65 9.76 -11.33
N GLU A 313 -16.46 9.45 -11.85
CA GLU A 313 -16.07 9.73 -13.23
C GLU A 313 -15.55 8.47 -13.93
N PRO A 314 -16.15 8.08 -15.08
CA PRO A 314 -15.66 6.94 -15.84
C PRO A 314 -14.32 7.25 -16.51
N GLY A 315 -13.50 6.23 -16.72
CA GLY A 315 -12.17 6.38 -17.34
C GLY A 315 -11.11 5.50 -16.72
N ASP A 316 -9.88 5.69 -17.18
CA ASP A 316 -8.67 5.09 -16.65
C ASP A 316 -7.87 6.17 -15.91
N TRP A 317 -7.85 6.10 -14.59
CA TRP A 317 -7.30 7.12 -13.72
C TRP A 317 -5.99 6.67 -13.09
N ALA A 318 -4.94 7.46 -13.24
CA ALA A 318 -3.65 7.18 -12.61
C ALA A 318 -3.76 7.24 -11.08
N MET A 319 -3.15 6.28 -10.40
CA MET A 319 -2.87 6.30 -8.97
C MET A 319 -1.40 6.00 -8.74
N HIS A 320 -0.68 6.90 -8.10
CA HIS A 320 0.77 6.78 -7.99
C HIS A 320 1.36 7.56 -6.81
N CYS A 321 2.61 7.24 -6.46
CA CYS A 321 3.39 8.09 -5.58
C CYS A 321 3.74 9.40 -6.26
N GLN A 322 3.54 10.54 -5.57
CA GLN A 322 3.82 11.87 -6.13
C GLN A 322 5.31 12.26 -6.06
N MET A 323 6.15 11.48 -5.40
CA MET A 323 7.60 11.60 -5.50
C MET A 323 8.03 11.08 -6.88
N THR A 324 8.47 11.97 -7.76
CA THR A 324 8.63 11.69 -9.20
C THR A 324 9.64 10.58 -9.52
N HIS A 325 10.67 10.40 -8.69
CA HIS A 325 11.62 9.28 -8.84
C HIS A 325 11.00 7.93 -8.49
N HIS A 326 9.96 7.89 -7.65
CA HIS A 326 9.27 6.67 -7.25
C HIS A 326 8.37 6.07 -8.34
N VAL A 327 8.11 6.82 -9.41
CA VAL A 327 7.41 6.35 -10.61
C VAL A 327 8.37 6.05 -11.77
N MET A 328 9.64 5.75 -11.43
CA MET A 328 10.66 5.29 -12.36
C MET A 328 11.15 3.91 -11.93
N ASN A 329 11.30 2.99 -12.88
CA ASN A 329 11.87 1.67 -12.61
C ASN A 329 13.39 1.71 -12.60
N GLN A 330 14.02 1.10 -11.61
CA GLN A 330 15.46 0.88 -11.49
C GLN A 330 16.32 2.16 -11.69
N MET A 331 15.77 3.30 -11.30
CA MET A 331 16.52 4.55 -11.23
C MET A 331 17.32 4.58 -9.92
N GLY A 332 18.61 4.88 -9.99
CA GLY A 332 19.50 4.97 -8.83
C GLY A 332 20.74 5.81 -9.16
N HIS A 333 21.48 6.19 -8.12
CA HIS A 333 22.68 7.03 -8.22
C HIS A 333 23.87 6.34 -8.89
N ASP A 334 23.86 5.01 -8.96
CA ASP A 334 24.95 4.23 -9.55
C ASP A 334 25.06 4.38 -11.09
N PHE A 335 24.04 4.93 -11.71
CA PHE A 335 24.02 5.20 -13.15
C PHE A 335 24.08 6.69 -13.40
N PRO A 336 25.26 7.27 -13.60
CA PRO A 336 25.37 8.68 -13.93
C PRO A 336 24.64 8.94 -15.24
N ASN A 337 23.68 9.83 -15.20
CA ASN A 337 22.85 10.21 -16.34
C ASN A 337 22.75 11.74 -16.44
N VAL A 338 22.53 12.24 -17.64
CA VAL A 338 22.27 13.66 -17.90
C VAL A 338 21.09 13.79 -18.85
N VAL A 339 20.01 14.41 -18.35
CA VAL A 339 18.79 14.66 -19.14
C VAL A 339 19.02 15.81 -20.12
N GLY A 340 18.52 15.67 -21.34
CA GLY A 340 18.55 16.73 -22.37
C GLY A 340 19.92 16.98 -22.99
N MET A 341 20.89 16.12 -22.77
CA MET A 341 22.21 16.28 -23.35
C MET A 341 22.27 15.74 -24.79
N ARG A 342 22.74 16.55 -25.70
CA ARG A 342 22.96 16.13 -27.10
C ARG A 342 24.00 15.02 -27.19
N ARG A 343 23.62 13.90 -27.82
CA ARG A 343 24.54 12.82 -28.15
C ARG A 343 25.62 13.34 -29.13
N GLY A 344 26.86 13.30 -28.74
CA GLY A 344 27.93 13.82 -29.57
C GLY A 344 29.31 13.57 -29.00
N VAL A 345 30.20 14.56 -29.18
CA VAL A 345 31.59 14.47 -28.71
C VAL A 345 31.66 14.35 -27.20
N THR A 346 30.86 15.14 -26.49
CA THR A 346 30.83 15.15 -25.00
C THR A 346 30.31 13.83 -24.43
N ASP A 347 29.23 13.27 -24.99
CA ASP A 347 28.71 11.96 -24.61
C ASP A 347 29.77 10.84 -24.76
N ARG A 348 30.48 10.83 -25.91
CA ARG A 348 31.57 9.88 -26.15
C ARG A 348 32.75 10.06 -25.18
N GLN A 349 33.06 11.29 -24.79
CA GLN A 349 34.12 11.56 -23.82
C GLN A 349 33.73 11.11 -22.41
N ILE A 350 32.49 11.38 -21.98
CA ILE A 350 31.99 10.99 -20.65
C ILE A 350 31.93 9.48 -20.55
N ARG A 351 31.44 8.75 -21.55
CA ARG A 351 31.40 7.28 -21.58
C ARG A 351 32.77 6.62 -21.45
N ARG A 352 33.84 7.31 -21.89
CA ARG A 352 35.21 6.81 -21.68
C ARG A 352 35.69 6.96 -20.26
N LEU A 353 35.21 7.97 -19.54
CA LEU A 353 35.56 8.24 -18.15
C LEU A 353 34.64 7.51 -17.17
N LEU A 354 33.38 7.34 -17.54
CA LEU A 354 32.34 6.71 -16.77
C LEU A 354 31.65 5.62 -17.62
N PRO A 355 32.14 4.37 -17.60
CA PRO A 355 31.61 3.31 -18.46
C PRO A 355 30.12 3.03 -18.31
N GLY A 356 29.54 3.28 -17.12
CA GLY A 356 28.12 3.15 -16.84
C GLY A 356 27.26 4.37 -17.20
N TYR A 357 27.88 5.43 -17.74
CA TYR A 357 27.17 6.65 -18.10
C TYR A 357 26.12 6.41 -19.21
N MET A 358 24.93 6.90 -18.98
CA MET A 358 23.82 6.85 -19.91
C MET A 358 23.26 8.26 -20.15
N ALA A 359 23.31 8.74 -21.40
CA ALA A 359 22.63 9.97 -21.77
C ALA A 359 21.13 9.70 -21.81
N MET A 360 20.36 10.44 -21.03
CA MET A 360 18.92 10.49 -21.17
C MET A 360 18.58 11.16 -22.50
N GLY A 361 17.45 10.79 -23.12
CA GLY A 361 17.03 11.36 -24.42
C GLY A 361 17.03 12.88 -24.42
N GLU A 362 17.22 13.49 -25.60
CA GLU A 362 17.26 14.95 -25.75
C GLU A 362 15.96 15.62 -25.28
N SER A 363 14.84 14.91 -25.35
CA SER A 363 13.50 15.33 -24.93
C SER A 363 13.15 14.92 -23.49
N GLY A 364 14.07 14.33 -22.73
CA GLY A 364 13.85 13.80 -21.39
C GLY A 364 13.63 12.28 -21.35
N MET A 365 12.89 11.79 -20.33
CA MET A 365 12.74 10.34 -20.07
C MET A 365 11.74 9.64 -21.00
N GLY A 366 10.81 10.36 -21.62
CA GLY A 366 9.76 9.79 -22.46
C GLY A 366 10.27 8.94 -23.64
N ASP A 367 11.41 9.32 -24.22
CA ASP A 367 11.99 8.59 -25.35
C ASP A 367 12.64 7.25 -24.96
N MET A 368 12.86 7.01 -23.67
CA MET A 368 13.59 5.82 -23.18
C MET A 368 12.85 4.51 -23.51
N GLY A 369 11.52 4.49 -23.36
CA GLY A 369 10.72 3.33 -23.68
C GLY A 369 10.83 2.92 -25.14
N ILE A 370 10.69 3.88 -26.04
CA ILE A 370 10.78 3.69 -27.49
C ILE A 370 12.19 3.21 -27.91
N HIS A 371 13.24 3.76 -27.30
CA HIS A 371 14.63 3.37 -27.60
C HIS A 371 14.97 1.95 -27.14
N ILE A 372 14.39 1.49 -26.03
CA ILE A 372 14.58 0.13 -25.54
C ILE A 372 13.86 -0.87 -26.45
N GLU A 373 12.60 -0.61 -26.79
CA GLU A 373 11.81 -1.50 -27.66
C GLU A 373 12.37 -1.60 -29.08
N SER A 374 12.90 -0.50 -29.61
CA SER A 374 13.56 -0.49 -30.92
C SER A 374 14.93 -1.18 -30.94
N GLY A 375 15.40 -1.70 -29.78
CA GLY A 375 16.69 -2.36 -29.65
C GLY A 375 17.91 -1.42 -29.73
N HIS A 376 17.67 -0.10 -29.70
CA HIS A 376 18.76 0.90 -29.74
C HIS A 376 19.49 1.03 -28.39
N MET A 377 18.92 0.49 -27.31
CA MET A 377 19.54 0.44 -25.99
C MET A 377 19.58 -1.00 -25.47
N ALA A 378 20.76 -1.49 -25.17
CA ALA A 378 20.90 -2.75 -24.47
C ALA A 378 20.54 -2.53 -23.00
N VAL A 379 19.53 -3.24 -22.52
CA VAL A 379 19.21 -3.32 -21.09
C VAL A 379 19.96 -4.48 -20.46
N PRO A 380 20.47 -4.35 -19.23
CA PRO A 380 21.04 -5.46 -18.50
C PRO A 380 20.03 -6.62 -18.38
N LYS A 381 20.54 -7.84 -18.31
CA LYS A 381 19.68 -9.00 -18.02
C LYS A 381 18.97 -8.78 -16.69
N ASN A 382 17.72 -9.24 -16.59
CA ASN A 382 16.88 -9.06 -15.39
C ASN A 382 16.81 -7.61 -14.93
N SER A 383 16.40 -6.73 -15.83
CA SER A 383 16.14 -5.32 -15.57
C SER A 383 14.92 -4.86 -16.35
N LEU A 384 14.39 -3.69 -15.98
CA LEU A 384 13.24 -3.06 -16.62
C LEU A 384 13.63 -1.75 -17.29
N PRO A 385 12.88 -1.30 -18.32
CA PRO A 385 12.88 0.08 -18.73
C PRO A 385 12.51 0.99 -17.54
N MET A 386 13.14 2.17 -17.45
CA MET A 386 12.83 3.14 -16.38
C MET A 386 11.38 3.62 -16.40
N VAL A 387 10.76 3.64 -17.59
CA VAL A 387 9.36 4.01 -17.79
C VAL A 387 8.50 2.78 -18.00
N GLY A 388 7.18 2.93 -17.97
CA GLY A 388 6.20 1.85 -17.86
C GLY A 388 6.01 1.00 -19.11
N ALA A 389 4.86 1.14 -19.78
CA ALA A 389 4.44 0.31 -20.91
C ALA A 389 3.53 1.09 -21.86
N HIS A 390 3.20 0.49 -23.03
CA HIS A 390 2.22 1.08 -23.94
C HIS A 390 0.84 1.23 -23.30
N GLY A 391 0.28 2.42 -23.49
CA GLY A 391 -1.10 2.77 -23.18
C GLY A 391 -1.92 3.01 -24.46
N PRO A 392 -3.17 3.47 -24.34
CA PRO A 392 -4.05 3.71 -25.50
C PRO A 392 -3.60 4.88 -26.38
N PHE A 393 -2.75 5.79 -25.90
CA PHE A 393 -2.30 6.98 -26.60
C PHE A 393 -0.76 7.04 -26.74
N ASP A 394 -0.09 5.89 -26.75
CA ASP A 394 1.34 5.74 -26.79
C ASP A 394 1.91 5.32 -25.40
N TYR A 395 3.19 5.51 -25.19
CA TYR A 395 3.91 4.96 -24.05
C TYR A 395 3.59 5.71 -22.76
N ILE A 396 3.16 4.99 -21.72
CA ILE A 396 2.97 5.55 -20.37
C ILE A 396 4.36 5.75 -19.75
N THR A 397 4.72 7.00 -19.49
CA THR A 397 6.05 7.38 -18.99
C THR A 397 6.24 7.19 -17.48
N MET A 398 5.34 6.46 -16.82
CA MET A 398 5.40 6.10 -15.40
C MET A 398 5.61 4.60 -15.24
N GLY A 399 6.54 4.22 -14.37
CA GLY A 399 6.78 2.88 -13.86
C GLY A 399 6.65 2.86 -12.34
N GLY A 400 7.38 1.99 -11.67
CA GLY A 400 7.50 1.99 -10.22
C GLY A 400 6.16 1.87 -9.47
N MET A 401 5.99 2.76 -8.51
CA MET A 401 4.81 2.83 -7.62
C MET A 401 3.63 3.53 -8.32
N PHE A 402 3.10 2.85 -9.34
CA PHE A 402 2.00 3.31 -10.19
C PHE A 402 1.01 2.17 -10.44
N THR A 403 -0.27 2.49 -10.46
CA THR A 403 -1.35 1.62 -10.94
C THR A 403 -2.47 2.45 -11.54
N ILE A 404 -3.51 1.79 -12.08
CA ILE A 404 -4.63 2.43 -12.77
C ILE A 404 -5.93 2.06 -12.07
N LEU A 405 -6.71 3.06 -11.67
CA LEU A 405 -8.11 2.89 -11.29
C LEU A 405 -8.97 2.96 -12.56
N LYS A 406 -9.61 1.86 -12.90
CA LYS A 406 -10.50 1.72 -14.06
C LYS A 406 -11.96 1.83 -13.61
N VAL A 407 -12.59 2.96 -13.89
CA VAL A 407 -14.02 3.19 -13.60
C VAL A 407 -14.84 3.01 -14.88
N ARG A 408 -15.89 2.19 -14.81
CA ARG A 408 -16.77 1.89 -15.95
C ARG A 408 -18.23 2.07 -15.58
N GLU A 409 -19.03 2.62 -16.49
CA GLU A 409 -20.48 2.78 -16.33
C GLU A 409 -21.17 1.43 -16.19
N GLN A 410 -20.68 0.42 -16.92
CA GLN A 410 -21.20 -0.93 -16.88
C GLN A 410 -20.05 -1.93 -16.81
N LEU A 411 -20.18 -2.91 -15.95
CA LEU A 411 -19.25 -4.03 -15.79
C LEU A 411 -20.02 -5.36 -15.82
N LYS A 412 -19.52 -6.33 -16.59
CA LYS A 412 -19.98 -7.72 -16.51
C LYS A 412 -19.39 -8.43 -15.28
N SER A 413 -18.18 -8.04 -14.89
CA SER A 413 -17.44 -8.50 -13.73
C SER A 413 -16.41 -7.45 -13.36
N TYR A 414 -15.78 -7.58 -12.19
CA TYR A 414 -14.67 -6.72 -11.76
C TYR A 414 -13.30 -7.23 -12.25
N ALA A 415 -13.25 -8.08 -13.28
CA ALA A 415 -12.01 -8.36 -14.00
C ALA A 415 -11.58 -7.14 -14.82
N ASP A 416 -10.30 -7.08 -15.22
CA ASP A 416 -9.79 -5.95 -16.02
C ASP A 416 -10.63 -5.76 -17.30
N PRO A 417 -11.31 -4.59 -17.45
CA PRO A 417 -12.18 -4.33 -18.59
C PRO A 417 -11.42 -3.86 -19.86
N GLY A 418 -10.11 -3.84 -19.86
CA GLY A 418 -9.31 -3.21 -20.91
C GLY A 418 -9.24 -1.68 -20.78
N TRP A 419 -8.76 -1.02 -21.83
CA TRP A 419 -8.66 0.45 -21.88
C TRP A 419 -10.03 1.11 -22.09
N TYR A 420 -10.18 2.32 -21.55
CA TYR A 420 -11.40 3.11 -21.67
C TYR A 420 -11.53 3.71 -23.09
N GLU A 421 -12.70 3.54 -23.68
CA GLU A 421 -13.04 4.19 -24.96
C GLU A 421 -13.67 5.57 -24.67
N HIS A 422 -12.91 6.60 -24.96
CA HIS A 422 -13.35 7.98 -24.71
C HIS A 422 -14.47 8.40 -25.65
N PRO A 423 -15.56 9.03 -25.14
CA PRO A 423 -16.58 9.63 -25.99
C PRO A 423 -15.98 10.69 -26.93
N ASP A 424 -16.60 10.87 -28.09
CA ASP A 424 -16.17 11.87 -29.06
C ASP A 424 -16.12 13.29 -28.44
N GLY A 425 -15.01 13.99 -28.71
CA GLY A 425 -14.79 15.37 -28.22
C GLY A 425 -14.33 15.48 -26.77
N THR A 426 -14.12 14.36 -26.04
CA THR A 426 -13.64 14.37 -24.65
C THR A 426 -12.13 14.17 -24.51
N VAL A 427 -11.43 13.91 -25.61
CA VAL A 427 -9.98 13.80 -25.65
C VAL A 427 -9.35 15.10 -26.13
N ALA A 428 -8.31 15.59 -25.44
CA ALA A 428 -7.54 16.75 -25.87
C ALA A 428 -6.94 16.53 -27.26
N LYS A 429 -7.06 17.53 -28.12
CA LYS A 429 -6.58 17.47 -29.51
C LYS A 429 -5.72 18.72 -29.83
N PRO A 430 -4.84 18.64 -30.83
CA PRO A 430 -4.12 19.82 -31.29
C PRO A 430 -5.08 20.94 -31.69
N ALA A 431 -4.87 22.15 -31.13
CA ALA A 431 -5.63 23.33 -31.50
C ALA A 431 -5.13 23.93 -32.81
N SER A 432 -6.03 24.42 -33.69
CA SER A 432 -5.62 25.13 -34.89
C SER A 432 -5.01 26.48 -34.53
N LYS A 433 -3.99 26.91 -35.30
CA LYS A 433 -3.37 28.23 -35.10
C LYS A 433 -4.40 29.37 -35.18
N GLY A 434 -5.37 29.28 -36.09
CA GLY A 434 -6.42 30.29 -36.22
C GLY A 434 -7.33 30.36 -34.97
N GLN A 435 -7.70 29.24 -34.38
CA GLN A 435 -8.49 29.23 -33.14
C GLN A 435 -7.68 29.84 -31.98
N VAL A 436 -6.42 29.43 -31.84
CA VAL A 436 -5.53 29.96 -30.77
C VAL A 436 -5.39 31.48 -30.92
N ALA A 437 -5.10 31.96 -32.14
CA ALA A 437 -4.94 33.39 -32.40
C ALA A 437 -6.22 34.17 -32.06
N LYS A 438 -7.38 33.65 -32.48
CA LYS A 438 -8.69 34.24 -32.16
C LYS A 438 -8.94 34.32 -30.67
N ASP A 439 -8.77 33.24 -29.94
CA ASP A 439 -9.12 33.14 -28.51
C ASP A 439 -8.15 33.92 -27.61
N LEU A 440 -6.89 34.00 -27.98
CA LEU A 440 -5.86 34.73 -27.24
C LEU A 440 -5.70 36.20 -27.70
N GLY A 441 -6.40 36.61 -28.77
CA GLY A 441 -6.28 37.96 -29.31
C GLY A 441 -4.91 38.30 -29.86
N VAL A 442 -4.16 37.26 -30.30
CA VAL A 442 -2.81 37.40 -30.92
C VAL A 442 -2.94 37.01 -32.38
N GLY A 443 -2.57 37.95 -33.25
CA GLY A 443 -2.64 37.78 -34.69
C GLY A 443 -1.34 38.16 -35.36
#